data_708792762d28bc2c3d86b9d35837ff96
#
_entry.id   708792762d28bc2c3d86b9d35837ff96
#
_cell.length_a   1.000
_cell.length_b   1.000
_cell.length_c   1.000
_cell.angle_alpha   90.00
_cell.angle_beta   90.00
_cell.angle_gamma   90.00
#
_symmetry.space_group_name_H-M   'P 1'
#
loop_
_entity.id
_entity.type
_entity.pdbx_description
1 polymer ?
#
loop_
_entity_poly.entity_id
_entity_poly.type
_entity_poly.pdbx_seq_one_letter_code
_entity_poly.pdbx_strand_id
1 'polypeptide(L)'
;GDVWNAYEVSAITNKGLPVVGMLKIYYSADSKLHVESKSIKLYLNSFNMTKMGDTAAECIAILKDRVKKDLSEKLQTVVEVQMFTSDHTPTYAFKGYAQLDLLINLDELEFTSYHSDATQLKSTPIPEDMAGEVIKIQSNLLRSNCRVTNQPDWGDVFIHIKPSAGFYPDLESIARYIVSHRQVSHFHEEICEMVYTHLAEAYKPQELMVACLYLRRGGLDINPIRA
;
A
#
# COMPACT_ATOMS: atom_id res chain seq x y z
N GLY A 1 -1.04 -5.74 6.77
CA GLY A 1 -2.06 -6.26 5.85
C GLY A 1 -2.09 -5.51 4.53
N ASP A 2 -2.96 -5.95 3.63
CA ASP A 2 -3.10 -5.36 2.31
C ASP A 2 -4.44 -4.63 2.22
N VAL A 3 -4.39 -3.36 1.82
CA VAL A 3 -5.55 -2.47 1.72
C VAL A 3 -5.80 -2.16 0.25
N TRP A 4 -7.01 -2.48 -0.20
CA TRP A 4 -7.47 -2.21 -1.56
C TRP A 4 -8.54 -1.14 -1.54
N ASN A 5 -8.45 -0.18 -2.43
CA ASN A 5 -9.51 0.79 -2.67
C ASN A 5 -10.07 0.58 -4.08
N ALA A 6 -11.32 0.20 -4.16
CA ALA A 6 -12.06 0.06 -5.41
C ALA A 6 -12.98 1.27 -5.58
N TYR A 7 -12.63 2.15 -6.51
CA TYR A 7 -13.29 3.44 -6.71
C TYR A 7 -14.51 3.39 -7.63
N GLU A 8 -14.65 2.32 -8.39
CA GLU A 8 -15.71 2.19 -9.41
C GLU A 8 -16.62 1.01 -9.08
N VAL A 9 -17.31 1.09 -7.93
CA VAL A 9 -18.20 0.03 -7.46
C VAL A 9 -19.64 0.50 -7.54
N SER A 10 -20.50 -0.31 -8.15
CA SER A 10 -21.93 -0.04 -8.24
C SER A 10 -22.77 -1.31 -8.27
N ALA A 11 -24.03 -1.16 -7.89
CA ALA A 11 -25.11 -2.11 -8.08
C ALA A 11 -26.40 -1.32 -8.27
N ILE A 12 -27.52 -1.98 -8.49
CA ILE A 12 -28.83 -1.33 -8.60
C ILE A 12 -29.80 -1.90 -7.57
N THR A 13 -30.70 -1.07 -7.06
CA THR A 13 -31.80 -1.56 -6.22
C THR A 13 -32.78 -2.40 -7.06
N ASN A 14 -33.68 -3.13 -6.40
CA ASN A 14 -34.78 -3.87 -7.10
C ASN A 14 -35.62 -2.94 -7.97
N LYS A 15 -35.70 -1.65 -7.61
CA LYS A 15 -36.39 -0.60 -8.37
C LYS A 15 -35.56 0.03 -9.47
N GLY A 16 -34.27 -0.40 -9.63
CA GLY A 16 -33.39 0.08 -10.69
C GLY A 16 -32.60 1.34 -10.35
N LEU A 17 -32.62 1.83 -9.10
CA LEU A 17 -31.81 2.96 -8.67
C LEU A 17 -30.33 2.54 -8.62
N PRO A 18 -29.41 3.20 -9.36
CA PRO A 18 -27.98 2.94 -9.23
C PRO A 18 -27.46 3.38 -7.85
N VAL A 19 -26.69 2.51 -7.23
CA VAL A 19 -25.96 2.78 -5.99
C VAL A 19 -24.46 2.70 -6.31
N VAL A 20 -23.76 3.79 -6.12
CA VAL A 20 -22.33 3.91 -6.47
C VAL A 20 -21.52 4.27 -5.23
N GLY A 21 -20.26 3.85 -5.20
CA GLY A 21 -19.36 4.18 -4.10
C GLY A 21 -17.97 3.59 -4.29
N MET A 22 -17.16 3.74 -3.24
CA MET A 22 -15.85 3.15 -3.14
C MET A 22 -15.88 2.04 -2.09
N LEU A 23 -15.36 0.86 -2.42
CA LEU A 23 -15.08 -0.18 -1.42
C LEU A 23 -13.63 -0.09 -0.97
N LYS A 24 -13.44 -0.15 0.34
CA LYS A 24 -12.17 -0.44 0.98
C LYS A 24 -12.21 -1.89 1.44
N ILE A 25 -11.23 -2.68 1.00
CA ILE A 25 -11.10 -4.10 1.30
C ILE A 25 -9.76 -4.28 2.01
N TYR A 26 -9.77 -4.99 3.12
CA TYR A 26 -8.57 -5.30 3.89
C TYR A 26 -8.50 -6.78 4.21
N TYR A 27 -7.30 -7.35 4.12
CA TYR A 27 -6.98 -8.67 4.66
C TYR A 27 -5.53 -8.73 5.16
N SER A 28 -5.24 -9.71 6.03
CA SER A 28 -3.91 -9.86 6.63
C SER A 28 -2.84 -10.19 5.58
N ALA A 29 -1.64 -9.65 5.77
CA ALA A 29 -0.46 -10.03 5.00
C ALA A 29 -0.08 -11.51 5.15
N ASP A 30 -0.53 -12.17 6.22
CA ASP A 30 -0.33 -13.61 6.45
C ASP A 30 -1.25 -14.49 5.61
N SER A 31 -2.11 -13.90 4.77
CA SER A 31 -2.96 -14.66 3.86
C SER A 31 -2.11 -15.48 2.90
N LYS A 32 -2.42 -16.80 2.82
CA LYS A 32 -1.72 -17.71 1.91
C LYS A 32 -2.04 -17.46 0.44
N LEU A 33 -3.14 -16.79 0.17
CA LEU A 33 -3.64 -16.50 -1.18
C LEU A 33 -3.80 -15.00 -1.35
N HIS A 34 -3.48 -14.52 -2.54
CA HIS A 34 -3.66 -13.12 -2.94
C HIS A 34 -4.67 -13.01 -4.07
N VAL A 35 -5.33 -11.87 -4.14
CA VAL A 35 -6.26 -11.55 -5.24
C VAL A 35 -5.46 -10.90 -6.37
N GLU A 36 -5.70 -11.35 -7.58
CA GLU A 36 -5.17 -10.67 -8.78
C GLU A 36 -6.04 -9.44 -9.11
N SER A 37 -5.41 -8.29 -9.36
CA SER A 37 -6.08 -6.99 -9.48
C SER A 37 -7.12 -6.93 -10.60
N LYS A 38 -6.87 -7.55 -11.74
CA LYS A 38 -7.83 -7.58 -12.85
C LYS A 38 -9.03 -8.47 -12.54
N SER A 39 -8.81 -9.56 -11.81
CA SER A 39 -9.85 -10.47 -11.38
C SER A 39 -10.81 -9.78 -10.41
N ILE A 40 -10.29 -9.04 -9.41
CA ILE A 40 -11.15 -8.30 -8.47
C ILE A 40 -11.90 -7.17 -9.18
N LYS A 41 -11.27 -6.50 -10.14
CA LYS A 41 -11.94 -5.49 -10.97
C LYS A 41 -13.13 -6.09 -11.72
N LEU A 42 -12.93 -7.20 -12.41
CA LEU A 42 -13.99 -7.88 -13.16
C LEU A 42 -15.10 -8.39 -12.23
N TYR A 43 -14.73 -8.94 -11.08
CA TYR A 43 -15.65 -9.39 -10.05
C TYR A 43 -16.53 -8.24 -9.55
N LEU A 44 -15.95 -7.12 -9.12
CA LEU A 44 -16.71 -5.96 -8.63
C LEU A 44 -17.57 -5.35 -9.76
N ASN A 45 -17.06 -5.30 -10.98
CA ASN A 45 -17.80 -4.80 -12.13
C ASN A 45 -19.00 -5.67 -12.51
N SER A 46 -18.99 -6.96 -12.16
CA SER A 46 -20.12 -7.87 -12.40
C SER A 46 -21.40 -7.48 -11.65
N PHE A 47 -21.28 -6.66 -10.60
CA PHE A 47 -22.43 -6.18 -9.83
C PHE A 47 -23.15 -4.99 -10.44
N ASN A 48 -22.59 -4.31 -11.44
CA ASN A 48 -23.10 -3.05 -11.97
C ASN A 48 -24.58 -3.05 -12.33
N MET A 49 -25.10 -4.17 -12.82
CA MET A 49 -26.51 -4.34 -13.19
C MET A 49 -27.23 -5.38 -12.29
N THR A 50 -26.58 -5.79 -11.20
CA THR A 50 -27.18 -6.75 -10.27
C THR A 50 -28.16 -6.06 -9.34
N LYS A 51 -29.39 -6.54 -9.29
CA LYS A 51 -30.42 -6.05 -8.39
C LYS A 51 -30.20 -6.55 -6.97
N MET A 52 -30.17 -5.64 -6.00
CA MET A 52 -29.93 -5.92 -4.58
C MET A 52 -30.74 -4.98 -3.72
N GLY A 53 -31.59 -5.53 -2.83
CA GLY A 53 -32.37 -4.74 -1.87
C GLY A 53 -33.37 -3.77 -2.53
N ASP A 54 -34.24 -3.21 -1.72
CA ASP A 54 -35.28 -2.26 -2.17
C ASP A 54 -34.88 -0.80 -1.97
N THR A 55 -33.89 -0.56 -1.11
CA THR A 55 -33.32 0.76 -0.80
C THR A 55 -31.83 0.80 -1.08
N ALA A 56 -31.25 2.00 -1.20
CA ALA A 56 -29.82 2.18 -1.35
C ALA A 56 -29.04 1.60 -0.17
N ALA A 57 -29.54 1.77 1.06
CA ALA A 57 -28.91 1.24 2.27
C ALA A 57 -28.87 -0.30 2.27
N GLU A 58 -29.96 -0.95 1.90
CA GLU A 58 -30.01 -2.41 1.75
C GLU A 58 -29.07 -2.90 0.64
N CYS A 59 -29.06 -2.20 -0.49
CA CYS A 59 -28.15 -2.53 -1.59
C CYS A 59 -26.69 -2.50 -1.14
N ILE A 60 -26.28 -1.46 -0.41
CA ILE A 60 -24.93 -1.31 0.16
C ILE A 60 -24.62 -2.47 1.11
N ALA A 61 -25.54 -2.79 2.02
CA ALA A 61 -25.34 -3.85 3.01
C ALA A 61 -25.15 -5.22 2.32
N ILE A 62 -26.04 -5.56 1.38
CA ILE A 62 -25.97 -6.82 0.63
C ILE A 62 -24.69 -6.92 -0.19
N LEU A 63 -24.28 -5.83 -0.86
CA LEU A 63 -23.06 -5.81 -1.66
C LEU A 63 -21.82 -6.04 -0.80
N LYS A 64 -21.71 -5.31 0.34
CA LYS A 64 -20.62 -5.47 1.29
C LYS A 64 -20.51 -6.90 1.81
N ASP A 65 -21.61 -7.45 2.29
CA ASP A 65 -21.65 -8.79 2.87
C ASP A 65 -21.27 -9.86 1.84
N ARG A 66 -21.74 -9.70 0.60
CA ARG A 66 -21.37 -10.59 -0.50
C ARG A 66 -19.89 -10.52 -0.82
N VAL A 67 -19.33 -9.33 -0.98
CA VAL A 67 -17.90 -9.15 -1.26
C VAL A 67 -17.05 -9.70 -0.12
N LYS A 68 -17.42 -9.40 1.14
CA LYS A 68 -16.74 -9.93 2.33
C LYS A 68 -16.73 -11.47 2.33
N LYS A 69 -17.89 -12.08 2.12
CA LYS A 69 -18.03 -13.55 2.09
C LYS A 69 -17.21 -14.18 0.97
N ASP A 70 -17.44 -13.74 -0.27
CA ASP A 70 -16.83 -14.33 -1.46
C ASP A 70 -15.29 -14.23 -1.40
N LEU A 71 -14.75 -13.09 -0.99
CA LEU A 71 -13.31 -12.90 -0.85
C LEU A 71 -12.74 -13.68 0.34
N SER A 72 -13.45 -13.73 1.48
CA SER A 72 -12.98 -14.52 2.64
C SER A 72 -12.91 -16.02 2.31
N GLU A 73 -13.89 -16.54 1.60
CA GLU A 73 -13.89 -17.94 1.14
C GLU A 73 -12.76 -18.20 0.13
N LYS A 74 -12.58 -17.27 -0.82
CA LYS A 74 -11.58 -17.42 -1.89
C LYS A 74 -10.15 -17.32 -1.36
N LEU A 75 -9.90 -16.38 -0.47
CA LEU A 75 -8.58 -16.14 0.13
C LEU A 75 -8.28 -17.04 1.34
N GLN A 76 -9.29 -17.76 1.83
CA GLN A 76 -9.18 -18.57 3.05
C GLN A 76 -8.66 -17.78 4.26
N THR A 77 -9.07 -16.52 4.35
CA THR A 77 -8.73 -15.59 5.43
C THR A 77 -9.88 -14.64 5.73
N VAL A 78 -9.82 -13.96 6.87
CA VAL A 78 -10.82 -12.94 7.20
C VAL A 78 -10.58 -11.70 6.32
N VAL A 79 -11.62 -11.29 5.60
CA VAL A 79 -11.62 -10.07 4.80
C VAL A 79 -12.58 -9.06 5.42
N GLU A 80 -12.09 -7.84 5.63
CA GLU A 80 -12.92 -6.71 6.05
C GLU A 80 -13.29 -5.86 4.85
N VAL A 81 -14.56 -5.43 4.79
CA VAL A 81 -15.08 -4.60 3.69
C VAL A 81 -15.85 -3.41 4.24
N GLN A 82 -15.50 -2.24 3.77
CA GLN A 82 -16.22 -0.98 4.05
C GLN A 82 -16.63 -0.35 2.73
N MET A 83 -17.81 0.26 2.67
CA MET A 83 -18.24 1.04 1.52
C MET A 83 -18.48 2.49 1.91
N PHE A 84 -17.96 3.38 1.08
CA PHE A 84 -18.06 4.82 1.22
C PHE A 84 -18.82 5.37 0.02
N THR A 85 -19.86 6.13 0.29
CA THR A 85 -20.61 6.90 -0.72
C THR A 85 -20.03 8.31 -0.85
N SER A 86 -20.59 9.15 -1.71
CA SER A 86 -20.11 10.51 -1.97
C SER A 86 -19.93 11.38 -0.71
N ASP A 87 -20.66 11.05 0.35
CA ASP A 87 -20.65 11.81 1.61
C ASP A 87 -19.47 11.42 2.53
N HIS A 88 -18.75 10.37 2.19
CA HIS A 88 -17.64 9.84 2.99
C HIS A 88 -16.41 9.60 2.11
N THR A 89 -15.44 10.50 2.21
CA THR A 89 -14.14 10.31 1.60
C THR A 89 -13.19 9.69 2.63
N PRO A 90 -12.66 8.49 2.43
CA PRO A 90 -11.69 7.91 3.35
C PRO A 90 -10.42 8.77 3.35
N THR A 91 -9.94 9.13 4.53
CA THR A 91 -8.68 9.84 4.71
C THR A 91 -7.61 8.87 5.18
N TYR A 92 -6.51 8.79 4.46
CA TYR A 92 -5.29 8.14 4.94
C TYR A 92 -4.56 9.10 5.86
N ALA A 93 -4.34 8.70 7.10
CA ALA A 93 -3.72 9.57 8.09
C ALA A 93 -2.26 9.20 8.35
N PHE A 94 -1.40 9.30 7.34
CA PHE A 94 0.06 9.32 7.55
C PHE A 94 0.49 10.73 7.96
N LYS A 95 0.10 11.14 9.18
CA LYS A 95 0.49 12.44 9.72
C LYS A 95 1.89 12.39 10.33
N GLY A 96 2.63 13.49 10.16
CA GLY A 96 3.95 13.65 10.77
C GLY A 96 5.07 12.89 10.05
N TYR A 97 4.87 12.46 8.80
CA TYR A 97 5.95 11.96 7.95
C TYR A 97 6.58 13.12 7.20
N ALA A 98 7.87 13.29 7.35
CA ALA A 98 8.64 14.29 6.61
C ALA A 98 8.96 13.78 5.21
N GLN A 99 8.86 14.65 4.21
CA GLN A 99 9.34 14.36 2.85
C GLN A 99 10.84 14.17 2.86
N LEU A 100 11.33 13.08 2.28
CA LEU A 100 12.74 12.74 2.27
C LEU A 100 13.60 13.81 1.56
N ASP A 101 13.08 14.39 0.49
CA ASP A 101 13.70 15.48 -0.27
C ASP A 101 13.81 16.81 0.48
N LEU A 102 13.09 16.98 1.60
CA LEU A 102 13.25 18.12 2.51
C LEU A 102 14.31 17.87 3.59
N LEU A 103 14.72 16.62 3.78
CA LEU A 103 15.71 16.22 4.81
C LEU A 103 17.12 16.06 4.24
N ILE A 104 17.23 15.78 2.94
CA ILE A 104 18.50 15.56 2.23
C ILE A 104 18.48 16.28 0.89
N ASN A 105 19.64 16.57 0.33
CA ASN A 105 19.76 17.17 -0.99
C ASN A 105 19.86 16.06 -2.06
N LEU A 106 18.75 15.71 -2.69
CA LEU A 106 18.70 14.68 -3.72
C LEU A 106 19.54 15.01 -4.97
N ASP A 107 19.71 16.28 -5.30
CA ASP A 107 20.47 16.72 -6.48
C ASP A 107 21.98 16.49 -6.35
N GLU A 108 22.47 16.28 -5.13
CA GLU A 108 23.88 15.95 -4.85
C GLU A 108 24.14 14.43 -4.84
N LEU A 109 23.07 13.60 -4.96
CA LEU A 109 23.19 12.16 -4.91
C LEU A 109 23.37 11.55 -6.29
N GLU A 110 24.22 10.55 -6.40
CA GLU A 110 24.31 9.69 -7.56
C GLU A 110 23.46 8.43 -7.35
N PHE A 111 22.66 8.06 -8.35
CA PHE A 111 21.83 6.87 -8.40
C PHE A 111 22.32 5.96 -9.52
N THR A 112 23.00 4.88 -9.16
CA THR A 112 23.68 3.98 -10.11
C THR A 112 23.07 2.59 -10.18
N SER A 113 22.18 2.23 -9.25
CA SER A 113 21.49 0.93 -9.22
C SER A 113 19.99 1.11 -9.44
N TYR A 114 19.40 0.29 -10.30
CA TYR A 114 17.97 0.25 -10.61
C TYR A 114 17.39 -1.17 -10.46
N HIS A 115 18.12 -2.04 -9.80
CA HIS A 115 17.68 -3.38 -9.38
C HIS A 115 17.82 -3.46 -7.87
N SER A 116 16.81 -3.97 -7.18
CA SER A 116 16.76 -4.02 -5.72
C SER A 116 18.12 -4.39 -5.10
N ASP A 117 18.71 -3.46 -4.37
CA ASP A 117 20.05 -3.56 -3.82
C ASP A 117 20.10 -3.13 -2.35
N ALA A 118 19.86 -4.09 -1.46
CA ALA A 118 19.89 -3.87 -0.01
C ALA A 118 21.29 -3.47 0.52
N THR A 119 22.36 -3.74 -0.25
CA THR A 119 23.73 -3.37 0.18
C THR A 119 23.97 -1.86 0.18
N GLN A 120 23.07 -1.08 -0.43
CA GLN A 120 23.11 0.37 -0.38
C GLN A 120 22.70 0.93 0.99
N LEU A 121 21.93 0.18 1.79
CA LEU A 121 21.48 0.62 3.11
C LEU A 121 22.68 0.74 4.07
N LYS A 122 22.85 1.92 4.62
CA LYS A 122 23.94 2.26 5.54
C LYS A 122 23.39 2.85 6.83
N SER A 123 24.16 2.74 7.88
CA SER A 123 23.88 3.38 9.17
C SER A 123 24.99 4.35 9.55
N THR A 124 24.61 5.37 10.28
CA THR A 124 25.51 6.33 10.91
C THR A 124 25.38 6.24 12.43
N PRO A 125 26.35 6.77 13.22
CA PRO A 125 26.13 6.95 14.64
C PRO A 125 24.87 7.77 14.91
N ILE A 126 24.11 7.42 15.95
CA ILE A 126 22.95 8.22 16.35
C ILE A 126 23.40 9.60 16.80
N PRO A 127 22.83 10.69 16.24
CA PRO A 127 23.00 12.03 16.80
C PRO A 127 22.47 12.07 18.25
N GLU A 128 23.17 12.79 19.16
CA GLU A 128 22.79 12.82 20.57
C GLU A 128 21.35 13.31 20.82
N ASP A 129 20.89 14.26 20.00
CA ASP A 129 19.54 14.84 20.04
C ASP A 129 18.46 13.94 19.45
N MET A 130 18.83 12.86 18.74
CA MET A 130 17.93 11.92 18.08
C MET A 130 17.85 10.57 18.79
N ALA A 131 18.53 10.42 19.94
CA ALA A 131 18.53 9.15 20.67
C ALA A 131 17.14 8.79 21.19
N GLY A 132 16.60 7.67 20.70
CA GLY A 132 15.25 7.18 21.05
C GLY A 132 14.09 7.80 20.24
N GLU A 133 14.38 8.76 19.37
CA GLU A 133 13.36 9.36 18.51
C GLU A 133 12.94 8.42 17.36
N VAL A 134 11.67 8.50 17.03
CA VAL A 134 11.10 7.77 15.90
C VAL A 134 11.28 8.58 14.62
N ILE A 135 11.87 7.97 13.62
CA ILE A 135 12.00 8.53 12.27
C ILE A 135 10.75 8.20 11.46
N LYS A 136 10.10 9.23 10.94
CA LYS A 136 8.95 9.10 10.03
C LYS A 136 9.24 9.83 8.74
N ILE A 137 9.49 9.09 7.69
CA ILE A 137 9.82 9.64 6.37
C ILE A 137 8.86 9.11 5.31
N GLN A 138 8.65 9.92 4.28
CA GLN A 138 7.94 9.55 3.08
C GLN A 138 8.72 9.94 1.83
N SER A 139 8.53 9.21 0.75
CA SER A 139 9.15 9.49 -0.53
C SER A 139 8.26 9.06 -1.69
N ASN A 140 8.19 9.88 -2.72
CA ASN A 140 7.52 9.59 -4.00
C ASN A 140 8.47 9.01 -5.06
N LEU A 141 9.68 8.65 -4.67
CA LEU A 141 10.68 8.07 -5.58
C LEU A 141 10.44 6.59 -5.87
N LEU A 142 9.52 5.94 -5.13
CA LEU A 142 9.22 4.53 -5.32
C LEU A 142 8.59 4.30 -6.70
N ARG A 143 9.25 3.49 -7.48
CA ARG A 143 8.76 2.96 -8.75
C ARG A 143 9.23 1.54 -8.93
N SER A 144 8.34 0.69 -9.39
CA SER A 144 8.65 -0.68 -9.83
C SER A 144 7.95 -0.96 -11.16
N ASN A 145 7.97 -2.19 -11.62
CA ASN A 145 7.21 -2.62 -12.78
C ASN A 145 6.22 -3.73 -12.37
N CYS A 146 5.08 -3.74 -13.02
CA CYS A 146 4.14 -4.83 -12.87
C CYS A 146 4.79 -6.14 -13.36
N ARG A 147 4.74 -7.18 -12.53
CA ARG A 147 5.30 -8.50 -12.84
C ARG A 147 4.71 -9.13 -14.10
N VAL A 148 3.44 -8.82 -14.40
CA VAL A 148 2.70 -9.42 -15.53
C VAL A 148 2.84 -8.62 -16.81
N THR A 149 2.67 -7.29 -16.73
CA THR A 149 2.60 -6.42 -17.91
C THR A 149 3.87 -5.62 -18.17
N ASN A 150 4.80 -5.65 -17.22
CA ASN A 150 6.04 -4.85 -17.20
C ASN A 150 5.80 -3.34 -17.34
N GLN A 151 4.56 -2.87 -17.08
CA GLN A 151 4.24 -1.45 -17.01
C GLN A 151 4.69 -0.86 -15.67
N PRO A 152 5.05 0.45 -15.65
CA PRO A 152 5.54 1.07 -14.43
C PRO A 152 4.43 1.18 -13.37
N ASP A 153 4.76 0.85 -12.13
CA ASP A 153 3.95 1.03 -10.92
C ASP A 153 4.59 2.12 -10.06
N TRP A 154 3.87 3.24 -9.92
CA TRP A 154 4.30 4.39 -9.13
C TRP A 154 3.61 4.37 -7.77
N GLY A 155 4.36 4.72 -6.74
CA GLY A 155 3.81 4.80 -5.39
C GLY A 155 4.62 5.69 -4.47
N ASP A 156 3.98 6.06 -3.36
CA ASP A 156 4.64 6.71 -2.24
C ASP A 156 5.00 5.65 -1.20
N VAL A 157 6.20 5.70 -0.66
CA VAL A 157 6.62 4.86 0.46
C VAL A 157 6.66 5.68 1.75
N PHE A 158 6.08 5.12 2.80
CA PHE A 158 6.09 5.66 4.17
C PHE A 158 6.87 4.69 5.05
N ILE A 159 7.86 5.20 5.75
CA ILE A 159 8.71 4.42 6.64
C ILE A 159 8.66 5.03 8.03
N HIS A 160 8.22 4.23 9.00
CA HIS A 160 8.33 4.51 10.43
C HIS A 160 9.41 3.58 10.98
N ILE A 161 10.44 4.13 11.56
CA ILE A 161 11.54 3.36 12.12
C ILE A 161 11.97 3.95 13.46
N LYS A 162 12.00 3.10 14.49
CA LYS A 162 12.60 3.42 15.78
C LYS A 162 13.95 2.72 15.85
N PRO A 163 15.04 3.46 15.74
CA PRO A 163 16.37 2.86 15.73
C PRO A 163 16.67 2.07 17.00
N SER A 164 17.46 1.02 16.87
CA SER A 164 18.12 0.38 18.00
C SER A 164 19.27 1.24 18.51
N ALA A 165 19.69 1.01 19.75
CA ALA A 165 20.79 1.77 20.35
C ALA A 165 22.06 1.70 19.49
N GLY A 166 22.65 2.86 19.20
CA GLY A 166 23.94 2.99 18.53
C GLY A 166 23.95 3.27 17.04
N PHE A 167 22.81 3.04 16.32
CA PHE A 167 22.79 3.19 14.87
C PHE A 167 21.58 4.00 14.40
N TYR A 168 21.82 4.93 13.49
CA TYR A 168 20.82 5.75 12.85
C TYR A 168 20.80 5.44 11.35
N PRO A 169 19.63 5.25 10.72
CA PRO A 169 19.55 5.05 9.29
C PRO A 169 20.10 6.24 8.52
N ASP A 170 21.02 6.01 7.62
CA ASP A 170 21.48 7.02 6.67
C ASP A 170 20.38 7.29 5.64
N LEU A 171 19.78 8.49 5.69
CA LEU A 171 18.66 8.86 4.85
C LEU A 171 19.01 8.91 3.34
N GLU A 172 20.26 9.29 3.01
CA GLU A 172 20.72 9.27 1.62
C GLU A 172 20.78 7.84 1.08
N SER A 173 21.25 6.90 1.92
CA SER A 173 21.27 5.49 1.56
C SER A 173 19.88 4.91 1.38
N ILE A 174 18.90 5.35 2.18
CA ILE A 174 17.49 4.98 1.99
C ILE A 174 16.96 5.52 0.67
N ALA A 175 17.29 6.77 0.29
CA ALA A 175 16.90 7.32 -1.00
C ALA A 175 17.44 6.49 -2.17
N ARG A 176 18.73 6.14 -2.14
CA ARG A 176 19.35 5.28 -3.18
C ARG A 176 18.69 3.90 -3.22
N TYR A 177 18.40 3.33 -2.07
CA TYR A 177 17.73 2.04 -1.96
C TYR A 177 16.31 2.08 -2.53
N ILE A 178 15.49 3.09 -2.21
CA ILE A 178 14.15 3.25 -2.78
C ILE A 178 14.22 3.32 -4.30
N VAL A 179 15.12 4.13 -4.86
CA VAL A 179 15.31 4.28 -6.31
C VAL A 179 15.78 2.98 -6.96
N SER A 180 16.52 2.13 -6.25
CA SER A 180 17.01 0.86 -6.78
C SER A 180 15.88 -0.09 -7.22
N HIS A 181 14.65 0.11 -6.77
CA HIS A 181 13.51 -0.70 -7.20
C HIS A 181 12.98 -0.35 -8.60
N ARG A 182 13.52 0.68 -9.25
CA ARG A 182 12.96 1.30 -10.46
C ARG A 182 12.73 0.33 -11.63
N GLN A 183 13.51 -0.72 -11.76
CA GLN A 183 13.38 -1.73 -12.83
C GLN A 183 13.01 -3.12 -12.30
N VAL A 184 12.66 -3.23 -11.04
CA VAL A 184 12.22 -4.49 -10.42
C VAL A 184 10.79 -4.81 -10.85
N SER A 185 10.55 -6.05 -11.29
CA SER A 185 9.23 -6.51 -11.75
C SER A 185 8.62 -7.46 -10.71
N HIS A 186 7.82 -6.90 -9.81
CA HIS A 186 7.14 -7.61 -8.72
C HIS A 186 5.71 -7.08 -8.52
N PHE A 187 4.91 -7.79 -7.74
CA PHE A 187 3.64 -7.26 -7.23
C PHE A 187 3.89 -6.18 -6.17
N HIS A 188 2.91 -5.32 -5.96
CA HIS A 188 2.99 -4.22 -4.98
C HIS A 188 3.29 -4.73 -3.57
N GLU A 189 2.64 -5.85 -3.20
CA GLU A 189 2.80 -6.52 -1.92
C GLU A 189 4.23 -7.07 -1.74
N GLU A 190 4.79 -7.67 -2.80
CA GLU A 190 6.17 -8.18 -2.81
C GLU A 190 7.19 -7.05 -2.64
N ILE A 191 6.97 -5.90 -3.29
CA ILE A 191 7.84 -4.73 -3.12
C ILE A 191 7.80 -4.22 -1.68
N CYS A 192 6.60 -4.07 -1.10
CA CYS A 192 6.46 -3.62 0.28
C CYS A 192 7.13 -4.58 1.26
N GLU A 193 6.95 -5.89 1.07
CA GLU A 193 7.60 -6.94 1.85
C GLU A 193 9.11 -6.87 1.74
N MET A 194 9.63 -6.70 0.53
CA MET A 194 11.06 -6.58 0.26
C MET A 194 11.66 -5.37 0.96
N VAL A 195 11.00 -4.20 0.88
CA VAL A 195 11.44 -2.99 1.55
C VAL A 195 11.46 -3.18 3.07
N TYR A 196 10.39 -3.76 3.62
CA TYR A 196 10.29 -4.04 5.05
C TYR A 196 11.42 -4.98 5.51
N THR A 197 11.59 -6.11 4.83
CA THR A 197 12.60 -7.12 5.19
C THR A 197 14.02 -6.56 5.12
N HIS A 198 14.37 -5.86 4.06
CA HIS A 198 15.70 -5.29 3.91
C HIS A 198 15.99 -4.21 4.96
N LEU A 199 15.03 -3.35 5.30
CA LEU A 199 15.20 -2.37 6.38
C LEU A 199 15.32 -3.05 7.75
N ALA A 200 14.51 -4.10 8.00
CA ALA A 200 14.59 -4.87 9.24
C ALA A 200 15.96 -5.54 9.41
N GLU A 201 16.48 -6.16 8.35
CA GLU A 201 17.79 -6.82 8.37
C GLU A 201 18.95 -5.83 8.52
N ALA A 202 18.90 -4.71 7.78
CA ALA A 202 19.97 -3.71 7.78
C ALA A 202 20.07 -2.96 9.12
N TYR A 203 18.93 -2.58 9.70
CA TYR A 203 18.92 -1.68 10.86
C TYR A 203 18.54 -2.35 12.17
N LYS A 204 17.95 -3.55 12.14
CA LYS A 204 17.46 -4.26 13.34
C LYS A 204 16.73 -3.33 14.31
N PRO A 205 15.74 -2.57 13.84
CA PRO A 205 15.11 -1.51 14.62
C PRO A 205 14.26 -2.09 15.76
N GLN A 206 13.94 -1.25 16.76
CA GLN A 206 12.99 -1.62 17.81
C GLN A 206 11.56 -1.66 17.30
N GLU A 207 11.21 -0.75 16.38
CA GLU A 207 9.92 -0.68 15.70
C GLU A 207 10.16 -0.37 14.23
N LEU A 208 9.43 -1.02 13.36
CA LEU A 208 9.46 -0.78 11.93
C LEU A 208 8.05 -0.89 11.36
N MET A 209 7.65 0.08 10.55
CA MET A 209 6.49 -0.04 9.68
C MET A 209 6.86 0.52 8.30
N VAL A 210 6.45 -0.18 7.27
CA VAL A 210 6.54 0.24 5.86
C VAL A 210 5.17 0.18 5.25
N ALA A 211 4.74 1.28 4.63
CA ALA A 211 3.53 1.32 3.82
C ALA A 211 3.89 1.83 2.41
N CYS A 212 3.38 1.15 1.39
CA CYS A 212 3.52 1.57 0.00
C CYS A 212 2.13 1.90 -0.55
N LEU A 213 1.89 3.17 -0.88
CA LEU A 213 0.63 3.64 -1.44
C LEU A 213 0.78 3.80 -2.94
N TYR A 214 0.24 2.86 -3.70
CA TYR A 214 0.35 2.86 -5.15
C TYR A 214 -0.75 3.66 -5.84
N LEU A 215 -0.42 4.24 -6.99
CA LEU A 215 -1.41 4.92 -7.81
C LEU A 215 -2.44 3.93 -8.37
N ARG A 216 -3.71 4.33 -8.33
CA ARG A 216 -4.79 3.50 -8.84
C ARG A 216 -4.67 3.22 -10.33
N ARG A 217 -5.06 2.00 -10.71
CA ARG A 217 -5.17 1.57 -12.10
C ARG A 217 -6.50 0.87 -12.32
N GLY A 218 -7.22 1.31 -13.34
CA GLY A 218 -8.51 0.72 -13.66
C GLY A 218 -9.49 0.77 -12.50
N GLY A 219 -9.49 1.85 -11.72
CA GLY A 219 -10.38 2.06 -10.59
C GLY A 219 -9.97 1.36 -9.29
N LEU A 220 -8.77 0.75 -9.22
CA LEU A 220 -8.24 0.09 -8.02
C LEU A 220 -6.87 0.64 -7.64
N ASP A 221 -6.61 0.78 -6.36
CA ASP A 221 -5.26 0.85 -5.81
C ASP A 221 -5.04 -0.25 -4.76
N ILE A 222 -3.78 -0.57 -4.53
CA ILE A 222 -3.33 -1.56 -3.55
C ILE A 222 -2.32 -0.86 -2.67
N ASN A 223 -2.54 -0.91 -1.36
CA ASN A 223 -1.73 -0.21 -0.38
C ASN A 223 -1.25 -1.20 0.68
N PRO A 224 -0.21 -1.99 0.39
CA PRO A 224 0.35 -2.93 1.35
C PRO A 224 1.04 -2.22 2.50
N ILE A 225 0.90 -2.79 3.70
CA ILE A 225 1.53 -2.31 4.94
C ILE A 225 2.16 -3.51 5.64
N ARG A 226 3.40 -3.33 6.12
CA ARG A 226 4.14 -4.30 6.95
C ARG A 226 4.60 -3.61 8.23
N ALA A 227 4.41 -4.30 9.38
CA ALA A 227 4.79 -3.79 10.69
C ALA A 227 5.12 -4.97 11.63
#